data_35b36ed110ed94c00bdb976390b3c69a
#
_entry.id   35b36ed110ed94c00bdb976390b3c69a
#
_cell.length_a   1.000
_cell.length_b   1.000
_cell.length_c   1.000
_cell.angle_alpha   90.00
_cell.angle_beta   90.00
_cell.angle_gamma   90.00
#
_symmetry.space_group_name_H-M   'P 1'
#
loop_
_entity.id
_entity.type
_entity.pdbx_description
1 polymer ?
#
loop_
_entity_poly.entity_id
_entity_poly.type
_entity_poly.pdbx_seq_one_letter_code
_entity_poly.pdbx_strand_id
1 'polypeptide(L)'
;MGLGWCCFRNYVAHAEEIGGDISEEYPRFFLKPASAHVEADENGNNVIELMNEEDHIDHEAELVVRLGDDLRPEAMCIGCDTTNRTRQTIAKNKRWPWTEGKAFRGSGVLGTWTQYQDGVLQVSMKVNGETKQDAPTSLMIHSVEDLVEHLSGWYDLSPGDLVWTGTPAGVG
;
A
#
# COMPACT_ATOMS: atom_id res chain seq x y z
N MET A 1 10.16 -12.61 2.34
CA MET A 1 9.40 -11.40 1.99
C MET A 1 10.38 -10.35 1.50
N GLY A 2 10.10 -9.77 0.34
CA GLY A 2 10.95 -8.77 -0.30
C GLY A 2 10.66 -7.33 0.16
N LEU A 3 11.19 -6.39 -0.60
CA LEU A 3 10.95 -4.96 -0.44
C LEU A 3 9.52 -4.62 -0.88
N GLY A 4 8.84 -3.72 -0.17
CA GLY A 4 7.56 -3.16 -0.58
C GLY A 4 7.74 -1.89 -1.39
N TRP A 5 7.30 -1.90 -2.64
CA TRP A 5 7.21 -0.77 -3.55
C TRP A 5 5.78 -0.20 -3.47
N CYS A 6 5.61 0.91 -2.80
CA CYS A 6 4.29 1.45 -2.46
C CYS A 6 3.96 2.65 -3.36
N CYS A 7 3.01 2.45 -4.30
CA CYS A 7 2.53 3.51 -5.17
C CYS A 7 1.62 4.45 -4.39
N PHE A 8 1.92 5.74 -4.38
CA PHE A 8 1.06 6.71 -3.72
C PHE A 8 0.19 7.48 -4.71
N ARG A 9 -1.04 7.82 -4.27
CA ARG A 9 -2.01 8.59 -5.07
C ARG A 9 -2.41 7.90 -6.39
N ASN A 10 -2.63 6.61 -6.35
CA ASN A 10 -3.05 5.83 -7.52
C ASN A 10 -4.57 5.78 -7.72
N TYR A 11 -5.34 6.56 -6.95
CA TYR A 11 -6.77 6.78 -7.13
C TYR A 11 -7.08 8.27 -7.11
N VAL A 12 -7.81 8.76 -8.12
CA VAL A 12 -8.14 10.19 -8.25
C VAL A 12 -8.85 10.70 -7.01
N ALA A 13 -9.91 10.00 -6.58
CA ALA A 13 -10.71 10.40 -5.41
C ALA A 13 -9.87 10.49 -4.11
N HIS A 14 -8.90 9.58 -3.91
CA HIS A 14 -7.98 9.66 -2.76
C HIS A 14 -7.04 10.87 -2.87
N ALA A 15 -6.50 11.14 -4.06
CA ALA A 15 -5.62 12.31 -4.25
C ALA A 15 -6.35 13.62 -3.97
N GLU A 16 -7.62 13.74 -4.38
CA GLU A 16 -8.49 14.88 -4.07
C GLU A 16 -8.78 15.00 -2.57
N GLU A 17 -9.07 13.87 -1.88
CA GLU A 17 -9.35 13.81 -0.45
C GLU A 17 -8.20 14.36 0.41
N ILE A 18 -6.96 13.94 0.11
CA ILE A 18 -5.77 14.35 0.89
C ILE A 18 -5.15 15.68 0.41
N GLY A 19 -5.67 16.25 -0.65
CA GLY A 19 -5.16 17.47 -1.28
C GLY A 19 -3.77 17.30 -1.89
N GLY A 20 -3.67 17.35 -3.20
CA GLY A 20 -2.36 17.28 -3.86
C GLY A 20 -2.46 16.93 -5.34
N ASP A 21 -1.36 17.14 -6.05
CA ASP A 21 -1.28 16.87 -7.47
C ASP A 21 -1.31 15.36 -7.75
N ILE A 22 -2.03 15.00 -8.80
CA ILE A 22 -2.06 13.66 -9.36
C ILE A 22 -0.91 13.54 -10.36
N SER A 23 -0.08 12.50 -10.23
CA SER A 23 0.91 12.18 -11.26
C SER A 23 0.27 11.21 -12.24
N GLU A 24 -0.37 11.72 -13.28
CA GLU A 24 -0.96 10.89 -14.34
C GLU A 24 0.09 10.34 -15.31
N GLU A 25 1.25 10.98 -15.40
CA GLU A 25 2.28 10.61 -16.37
C GLU A 25 3.09 9.38 -15.94
N TYR A 26 3.49 9.33 -14.66
CA TYR A 26 4.29 8.22 -14.11
C TYR A 26 3.91 7.92 -12.69
N PRO A 27 3.84 6.62 -12.28
CA PRO A 27 3.64 6.26 -10.88
C PRO A 27 4.82 6.72 -10.02
N ARG A 28 4.54 7.01 -8.75
CA ARG A 28 5.55 7.39 -7.77
C ARG A 28 5.49 6.45 -6.59
N PHE A 29 6.67 6.13 -6.04
CA PHE A 29 6.79 5.12 -5.00
C PHE A 29 7.52 5.65 -3.78
N PHE A 30 7.11 5.14 -2.62
CA PHE A 30 7.94 5.09 -1.42
C PHE A 30 8.18 3.61 -1.08
N LEU A 31 9.09 3.36 -0.13
CA LEU A 31 9.52 2.01 0.17
C LEU A 31 9.12 1.58 1.58
N LYS A 32 8.72 0.31 1.70
CA LYS A 32 8.63 -0.40 2.98
C LYS A 32 9.67 -1.51 3.00
N PRO A 33 10.61 -1.52 3.98
CA PRO A 33 11.53 -2.65 4.12
C PRO A 33 10.77 -3.92 4.50
N ALA A 34 11.34 -5.08 4.24
CA ALA A 34 10.74 -6.38 4.60
C ALA A 34 10.34 -6.44 6.08
N SER A 35 11.11 -5.81 6.96
CA SER A 35 10.85 -5.75 8.40
C SER A 35 9.66 -4.88 8.82
N ALA A 36 9.10 -4.09 7.90
CA ALA A 36 7.89 -3.32 8.15
C ALA A 36 6.60 -4.12 7.95
N HIS A 37 6.69 -5.29 7.31
CA HIS A 37 5.52 -6.11 6.99
C HIS A 37 5.18 -7.09 8.12
N VAL A 38 3.87 -7.30 8.31
CA VAL A 38 3.29 -8.31 9.20
C VAL A 38 2.26 -9.11 8.41
N GLU A 39 2.45 -10.42 8.35
CA GLU A 39 1.50 -11.32 7.67
C GLU A 39 0.37 -11.76 8.61
N ALA A 40 -0.79 -12.06 8.03
CA ALA A 40 -1.89 -12.65 8.73
C ALA A 40 -1.52 -14.04 9.31
N ASP A 41 -2.06 -14.36 10.46
CA ASP A 41 -2.01 -15.71 11.02
C ASP A 41 -2.87 -16.70 10.21
N GLU A 42 -2.92 -17.97 10.61
CA GLU A 42 -3.72 -19.01 9.97
C GLU A 42 -5.24 -18.73 9.94
N ASN A 43 -5.71 -17.83 10.81
CA ASN A 43 -7.11 -17.40 10.89
C ASN A 43 -7.37 -16.08 10.15
N GLY A 44 -6.35 -15.52 9.49
CA GLY A 44 -6.43 -14.26 8.77
C GLY A 44 -6.32 -13.01 9.66
N ASN A 45 -5.86 -13.16 10.91
CA ASN A 45 -5.73 -12.03 11.83
C ASN A 45 -4.31 -11.47 11.86
N ASN A 46 -4.22 -10.17 12.12
CA ASN A 46 -2.98 -9.47 12.39
C ASN A 46 -3.13 -8.65 13.67
N VAL A 47 -2.02 -8.53 14.40
CA VAL A 47 -1.89 -7.60 15.53
C VAL A 47 -0.64 -6.77 15.33
N ILE A 48 -0.78 -5.45 15.37
CA ILE A 48 0.35 -4.53 15.33
C ILE A 48 0.39 -3.70 16.61
N GLU A 49 1.60 -3.43 17.11
CA GLU A 49 1.82 -2.53 18.23
C GLU A 49 2.20 -1.15 17.70
N LEU A 50 1.47 -0.12 18.12
CA LEU A 50 1.80 1.26 17.78
C LEU A 50 2.85 1.79 18.76
N MET A 51 3.91 2.39 18.23
CA MET A 51 5.05 2.87 19.04
C MET A 51 4.72 4.09 19.89
N ASN A 52 3.68 4.85 19.53
CA ASN A 52 3.25 6.05 20.25
C ASN A 52 1.73 6.17 20.14
N GLU A 53 1.05 6.09 21.28
CA GLU A 53 -0.41 6.18 21.37
C GLU A 53 -0.96 7.60 21.09
N GLU A 54 -0.10 8.62 21.15
CA GLU A 54 -0.49 10.01 20.87
C GLU A 54 -0.46 10.34 19.36
N ASP A 55 0.22 9.53 18.55
CA ASP A 55 0.30 9.76 17.11
C ASP A 55 -1.03 9.35 16.44
N HIS A 56 -1.49 10.17 15.50
CA HIS A 56 -2.64 9.86 14.66
C HIS A 56 -2.26 8.81 13.60
N ILE A 57 -2.99 7.70 13.59
CA ILE A 57 -2.75 6.57 12.69
C ILE A 57 -3.95 6.40 11.78
N ASP A 58 -3.71 6.43 10.48
CA ASP A 58 -4.73 6.19 9.47
C ASP A 58 -4.61 4.77 8.88
N HIS A 59 -5.75 4.22 8.49
CA HIS A 59 -5.83 3.02 7.66
C HIS A 59 -5.83 3.39 6.18
N GLU A 60 -5.15 2.59 5.36
CA GLU A 60 -5.13 2.71 3.90
C GLU A 60 -5.18 1.29 3.30
N ALA A 61 -6.38 0.83 2.89
CA ALA A 61 -6.56 -0.48 2.28
C ALA A 61 -6.04 -0.49 0.84
N GLU A 62 -5.26 -1.51 0.50
CA GLU A 62 -4.64 -1.63 -0.82
C GLU A 62 -4.70 -3.07 -1.34
N LEU A 63 -4.82 -3.22 -2.65
CA LEU A 63 -4.38 -4.45 -3.30
C LEU A 63 -2.85 -4.52 -3.20
N VAL A 64 -2.33 -5.65 -2.72
CA VAL A 64 -0.89 -5.92 -2.67
C VAL A 64 -0.59 -7.13 -3.52
N VAL A 65 0.39 -6.99 -4.41
CA VAL A 65 0.82 -8.05 -5.31
C VAL A 65 2.24 -8.47 -4.96
N ARG A 66 2.49 -9.77 -4.91
CA ARG A 66 3.83 -10.35 -4.74
C ARG A 66 4.36 -10.84 -6.08
N LEU A 67 5.60 -10.48 -6.38
CA LEU A 67 6.28 -10.92 -7.60
C LEU A 67 6.85 -12.34 -7.44
N GLY A 68 6.66 -13.16 -8.47
CA GLY A 68 7.22 -14.50 -8.59
C GLY A 68 8.67 -14.51 -9.10
N ASP A 69 9.17 -15.70 -9.41
CA ASP A 69 10.53 -15.89 -9.92
C ASP A 69 10.79 -15.24 -11.29
N ASP A 70 9.74 -15.06 -12.08
CA ASP A 70 9.77 -14.36 -13.37
C ASP A 70 9.53 -12.85 -13.27
N LEU A 71 9.47 -12.32 -12.04
CA LEU A 71 9.19 -10.91 -11.71
C LEU A 71 7.80 -10.44 -12.18
N ARG A 72 6.87 -11.38 -12.39
CA ARG A 72 5.47 -11.09 -12.68
C ARG A 72 4.60 -11.30 -11.44
N PRO A 73 3.39 -10.72 -11.42
CA PRO A 73 2.41 -10.97 -10.37
C PRO A 73 2.12 -12.47 -10.20
N GLU A 74 2.44 -13.04 -9.03
CA GLU A 74 2.22 -14.45 -8.68
C GLU A 74 1.10 -14.62 -7.66
N ALA A 75 1.09 -13.77 -6.64
CA ALA A 75 0.11 -13.82 -5.57
C ALA A 75 -0.40 -12.43 -5.22
N MET A 76 -1.57 -12.37 -4.59
CA MET A 76 -2.18 -11.12 -4.15
C MET A 76 -2.84 -11.26 -2.79
N CYS A 77 -2.96 -10.17 -2.07
CA CYS A 77 -3.79 -10.04 -0.87
C CYS A 77 -4.34 -8.61 -0.77
N ILE A 78 -5.28 -8.39 0.14
CA ILE A 78 -5.59 -7.04 0.61
C ILE A 78 -4.67 -6.76 1.80
N GLY A 79 -3.96 -5.63 1.73
CA GLY A 79 -3.13 -5.12 2.81
C GLY A 79 -3.69 -3.83 3.40
N CYS A 80 -3.11 -3.40 4.51
CA CYS A 80 -3.31 -2.07 5.07
C CYS A 80 -1.96 -1.36 5.15
N ASP A 81 -1.80 -0.28 4.37
CA ASP A 81 -0.68 0.66 4.50
C ASP A 81 -0.94 1.55 5.72
N THR A 82 -0.72 0.99 6.91
CA THR A 82 -0.89 1.71 8.16
C THR A 82 0.01 2.93 8.18
N THR A 83 -0.60 4.11 8.25
CA THR A 83 0.09 5.39 8.10
C THR A 83 0.13 6.13 9.42
N ASN A 84 1.32 6.40 9.96
CA ASN A 84 1.47 7.36 11.03
C ASN A 84 1.39 8.77 10.43
N ARG A 85 0.20 9.34 10.44
CA ARG A 85 -0.10 10.63 9.81
C ARG A 85 0.60 11.78 10.50
N THR A 86 0.75 11.73 11.82
CA THR A 86 1.51 12.71 12.59
C THR A 86 2.95 12.80 12.08
N ARG A 87 3.65 11.67 11.99
CA ARG A 87 5.04 11.61 11.51
C ARG A 87 5.19 11.96 10.04
N GLN A 88 4.24 11.49 9.21
CA GLN A 88 4.24 11.84 7.79
C GLN A 88 4.06 13.35 7.57
N THR A 89 3.18 14.00 8.33
CA THR A 89 2.97 15.46 8.25
C THR A 89 4.22 16.23 8.64
N ILE A 90 4.93 15.81 9.70
CA ILE A 90 6.21 16.40 10.09
C ILE A 90 7.23 16.25 8.95
N ALA A 91 7.34 15.04 8.37
CA ALA A 91 8.28 14.77 7.29
C ALA A 91 7.98 15.63 6.04
N LYS A 92 6.70 15.72 5.64
CA LYS A 92 6.27 16.60 4.52
C LYS A 92 6.65 18.05 4.74
N ASN A 93 6.35 18.62 5.92
CA ASN A 93 6.63 20.01 6.26
C ASN A 93 8.13 20.32 6.27
N LYS A 94 8.94 19.34 6.69
CA LYS A 94 10.41 19.45 6.74
C LYS A 94 11.10 18.98 5.47
N ARG A 95 10.36 18.46 4.49
CA ARG A 95 10.88 17.86 3.25
C ARG A 95 11.84 16.68 3.51
N TRP A 96 11.53 15.90 4.54
CA TRP A 96 12.24 14.68 4.88
C TRP A 96 11.61 13.45 4.19
N PRO A 97 12.34 12.33 4.09
CA PRO A 97 11.75 11.04 3.70
C PRO A 97 10.60 10.64 4.62
N TRP A 98 9.61 9.90 4.09
CA TRP A 98 8.40 9.50 4.84
C TRP A 98 8.60 8.26 5.72
N THR A 99 9.84 7.81 5.92
CA THR A 99 10.18 6.55 6.58
C THR A 99 9.49 6.37 7.94
N GLU A 100 9.50 7.40 8.80
CA GLU A 100 8.84 7.33 10.11
C GLU A 100 7.31 7.23 10.00
N GLY A 101 6.71 7.78 8.94
CA GLY A 101 5.26 7.77 8.74
C GLY A 101 4.75 6.54 7.98
N LYS A 102 5.61 5.91 7.14
CA LYS A 102 5.20 4.89 6.16
C LYS A 102 5.94 3.56 6.25
N ALA A 103 7.09 3.50 6.92
CA ALA A 103 7.95 2.33 6.94
C ALA A 103 8.38 1.90 8.36
N PHE A 104 7.58 2.24 9.36
CA PHE A 104 7.80 1.77 10.74
C PHE A 104 7.40 0.30 10.88
N ARG A 105 7.84 -0.34 11.98
CA ARG A 105 7.54 -1.73 12.28
C ARG A 105 6.03 -1.97 12.32
N GLY A 106 5.54 -2.91 11.50
CA GLY A 106 4.11 -3.25 11.41
C GLY A 106 3.29 -2.28 10.54
N SER A 107 3.92 -1.36 9.80
CA SER A 107 3.19 -0.43 8.94
C SER A 107 2.64 -1.07 7.66
N GLY A 108 3.13 -2.24 7.26
CA GLY A 108 2.64 -2.99 6.11
C GLY A 108 1.90 -4.24 6.59
N VAL A 109 0.62 -4.14 6.86
CA VAL A 109 -0.21 -5.27 7.31
C VAL A 109 -0.72 -6.02 6.10
N LEU A 110 -0.43 -7.32 6.01
CA LEU A 110 -0.77 -8.17 4.87
C LEU A 110 -1.83 -9.20 5.29
N GLY A 111 -2.90 -9.26 4.53
CA GLY A 111 -3.94 -10.28 4.67
C GLY A 111 -3.52 -11.64 4.13
N THR A 112 -4.47 -12.55 4.03
CA THR A 112 -4.24 -13.90 3.50
C THR A 112 -3.93 -13.84 2.00
N TRP A 113 -2.83 -14.47 1.61
CA TRP A 113 -2.40 -14.56 0.22
C TRP A 113 -3.27 -15.52 -0.59
N THR A 114 -3.59 -15.12 -1.82
CA THR A 114 -4.22 -15.96 -2.85
C THR A 114 -3.42 -15.88 -4.13
N GLN A 115 -3.65 -16.82 -5.05
CA GLN A 115 -3.05 -16.72 -6.39
C GLN A 115 -3.51 -15.43 -7.08
N TYR A 116 -2.59 -14.75 -7.77
CA TYR A 116 -2.90 -13.55 -8.54
C TYR A 116 -3.96 -13.85 -9.61
N GLN A 117 -4.89 -12.95 -9.77
CA GLN A 117 -5.96 -13.01 -10.78
C GLN A 117 -6.03 -11.67 -11.49
N ASP A 118 -5.98 -11.71 -12.80
CA ASP A 118 -6.23 -10.55 -13.63
C ASP A 118 -7.68 -10.10 -13.55
N GLY A 119 -7.92 -8.83 -13.83
CA GLY A 119 -9.24 -8.27 -13.94
C GLY A 119 -9.58 -7.26 -12.85
N VAL A 120 -10.84 -6.83 -12.85
CA VAL A 120 -11.33 -5.83 -11.88
C VAL A 120 -11.65 -6.52 -10.57
N LEU A 121 -10.96 -6.11 -9.51
CA LEU A 121 -11.14 -6.56 -8.14
C LEU A 121 -11.76 -5.44 -7.29
N GLN A 122 -12.35 -5.79 -6.16
CA GLN A 122 -12.91 -4.82 -5.21
C GLN A 122 -11.97 -4.69 -4.01
N VAL A 123 -11.50 -3.47 -3.74
CA VAL A 123 -10.75 -3.11 -2.53
C VAL A 123 -11.73 -2.50 -1.54
N SER A 124 -11.96 -3.16 -0.42
CA SER A 124 -12.85 -2.64 0.63
C SER A 124 -12.27 -2.84 2.03
N MET A 125 -12.61 -1.91 2.92
CA MET A 125 -12.23 -1.98 4.33
C MET A 125 -13.39 -1.54 5.23
N LYS A 126 -13.54 -2.26 6.35
CA LYS A 126 -14.43 -1.87 7.43
C LYS A 126 -13.62 -1.60 8.69
N VAL A 127 -13.96 -0.52 9.38
CA VAL A 127 -13.42 -0.20 10.70
C VAL A 127 -14.55 -0.27 11.70
N ASN A 128 -14.43 -1.12 12.72
CA ASN A 128 -15.47 -1.35 13.72
C ASN A 128 -16.85 -1.71 13.10
N GLY A 129 -16.84 -2.47 11.98
CA GLY A 129 -18.05 -2.91 11.28
C GLY A 129 -18.62 -1.89 10.28
N GLU A 130 -18.13 -0.65 10.26
CA GLU A 130 -18.55 0.38 9.30
C GLU A 130 -17.64 0.39 8.07
N THR A 131 -18.21 0.38 6.86
CA THR A 131 -17.43 0.48 5.61
C THR A 131 -16.84 1.87 5.50
N LYS A 132 -15.52 1.96 5.40
CA LYS A 132 -14.76 3.19 5.23
C LYS A 132 -14.22 3.34 3.81
N GLN A 133 -13.71 2.26 3.23
CA GLN A 133 -13.20 2.25 1.86
C GLN A 133 -13.92 1.17 1.07
N ASP A 134 -14.29 1.48 -0.18
CA ASP A 134 -14.95 0.53 -1.08
C ASP A 134 -14.86 1.03 -2.53
N ALA A 135 -13.91 0.48 -3.30
CA ALA A 135 -13.68 0.89 -4.69
C ALA A 135 -13.12 -0.25 -5.54
N PRO A 136 -13.50 -0.33 -6.82
CA PRO A 136 -12.91 -1.28 -7.76
C PRO A 136 -11.51 -0.83 -8.20
N THR A 137 -10.65 -1.81 -8.51
CA THR A 137 -9.28 -1.56 -9.03
C THR A 137 -9.28 -0.88 -10.40
N SER A 138 -10.39 -0.92 -11.14
CA SER A 138 -10.54 -0.15 -12.39
C SER A 138 -10.51 1.37 -12.23
N LEU A 139 -10.57 1.88 -11.00
CA LEU A 139 -10.40 3.31 -10.68
C LEU A 139 -8.95 3.68 -10.37
N MET A 140 -8.01 2.73 -10.43
CA MET A 140 -6.57 3.03 -10.38
C MET A 140 -6.17 3.86 -11.60
N ILE A 141 -5.28 4.82 -11.39
CA ILE A 141 -4.67 5.62 -12.47
C ILE A 141 -3.69 4.74 -13.26
N HIS A 142 -2.88 3.96 -12.56
CA HIS A 142 -1.93 3.01 -13.12
C HIS A 142 -2.34 1.60 -12.70
N SER A 143 -2.50 0.70 -13.66
CA SER A 143 -2.81 -0.72 -13.42
C SER A 143 -1.65 -1.45 -12.73
N VAL A 144 -1.88 -2.67 -12.26
CA VAL A 144 -0.81 -3.50 -11.70
C VAL A 144 0.32 -3.70 -12.72
N GLU A 145 -0.05 -3.92 -13.99
CA GLU A 145 0.89 -4.11 -15.09
C GLU A 145 1.73 -2.86 -15.31
N ASP A 146 1.11 -1.67 -15.35
CA ASP A 146 1.81 -0.38 -15.51
C ASP A 146 2.81 -0.15 -14.37
N LEU A 147 2.41 -0.47 -13.13
CA LEU A 147 3.27 -0.34 -11.95
C LEU A 147 4.50 -1.26 -12.05
N VAL A 148 4.29 -2.55 -12.41
CA VAL A 148 5.38 -3.52 -12.54
C VAL A 148 6.29 -3.17 -13.71
N GLU A 149 5.74 -2.75 -14.86
CA GLU A 149 6.52 -2.32 -16.03
C GLU A 149 7.39 -1.11 -15.68
N HIS A 150 6.81 -0.09 -15.04
CA HIS A 150 7.56 1.09 -14.62
C HIS A 150 8.69 0.72 -13.64
N LEU A 151 8.40 -0.08 -12.63
CA LEU A 151 9.41 -0.51 -11.66
C LEU A 151 10.54 -1.29 -12.33
N SER A 152 10.23 -2.23 -13.23
CA SER A 152 11.22 -3.03 -13.95
C SER A 152 12.11 -2.18 -14.87
N GLY A 153 11.59 -1.05 -15.36
CA GLY A 153 12.36 -0.11 -16.18
C GLY A 153 13.37 0.73 -15.40
N TRP A 154 13.19 0.87 -14.09
CA TRP A 154 14.00 1.76 -13.24
C TRP A 154 14.83 1.05 -12.19
N TYR A 155 14.41 -0.13 -11.74
CA TYR A 155 14.98 -0.81 -10.56
C TYR A 155 15.21 -2.29 -10.82
N ASP A 156 16.22 -2.85 -10.13
CA ASP A 156 16.45 -4.29 -10.08
C ASP A 156 15.47 -4.90 -9.07
N LEU A 157 14.35 -5.42 -9.56
CA LEU A 157 13.37 -6.13 -8.76
C LEU A 157 13.88 -7.52 -8.37
N SER A 158 13.34 -8.06 -7.30
CA SER A 158 13.65 -9.41 -6.82
C SER A 158 12.38 -10.25 -6.63
N PRO A 159 12.47 -11.58 -6.82
CA PRO A 159 11.38 -12.47 -6.43
C PRO A 159 10.98 -12.26 -4.97
N GLY A 160 9.67 -12.21 -4.73
CA GLY A 160 9.12 -11.92 -3.41
C GLY A 160 8.99 -10.43 -3.07
N ASP A 161 9.41 -9.50 -3.95
CA ASP A 161 9.08 -8.08 -3.80
C ASP A 161 7.57 -7.87 -3.87
N LEU A 162 7.10 -6.87 -3.14
CA LEU A 162 5.69 -6.53 -3.02
C LEU A 162 5.41 -5.22 -3.75
N VAL A 163 4.35 -5.19 -4.54
CA VAL A 163 3.81 -3.97 -5.16
C VAL A 163 2.52 -3.61 -4.44
N TRP A 164 2.55 -2.53 -3.69
CA TRP A 164 1.40 -1.90 -3.05
C TRP A 164 0.80 -0.91 -4.04
N THR A 165 -0.45 -1.12 -4.40
CA THR A 165 -1.03 -0.47 -5.58
C THR A 165 -1.67 0.90 -5.32
N GLY A 166 -1.61 1.37 -4.08
CA GLY A 166 -2.28 2.59 -3.65
C GLY A 166 -3.68 2.35 -3.12
N THR A 167 -4.16 3.27 -2.31
CA THR A 167 -5.42 3.18 -1.58
C THR A 167 -6.53 4.03 -2.23
N PRO A 168 -7.79 3.59 -2.24
CA PRO A 168 -8.93 4.43 -2.60
C PRO A 168 -9.26 5.47 -1.51
N ALA A 169 -10.20 6.39 -1.78
CA ALA A 169 -10.70 7.34 -0.80
C ALA A 169 -11.38 6.66 0.40
N GLY A 170 -11.50 7.38 1.51
CA GLY A 170 -12.06 6.91 2.77
C GLY A 170 -11.01 6.52 3.80
N VAL A 171 -9.80 7.09 3.69
CA VAL A 171 -8.73 6.92 4.68
C VAL A 171 -9.06 7.64 6.00
N GLY A 172 -8.46 7.20 7.16
CA GLY A 172 -8.69 7.86 8.44
C GLY A 172 -8.50 7.00 9.66
#